data_48bb1eaea0962df6d861a91bea8da6f7
#
_entry.id   48bb1eaea0962df6d861a91bea8da6f7
#
_cell.length_a   1.000
_cell.length_b   1.000
_cell.length_c   1.000
_cell.angle_alpha   90.00
_cell.angle_beta   90.00
_cell.angle_gamma   90.00
#
_symmetry.space_group_name_H-M   'P 1'
#
loop_
_entity.id
_entity.type
_entity.pdbx_description
1 polymer ?
#
loop_
_entity_poly.entity_id
_entity_poly.type
_entity_poly.pdbx_seq_one_letter_code
_entity_poly.pdbx_strand_id
1 'polypeptide(L)'
;MQTKHSARRSINAGTSAAGFNVWTVSINLLFLSIILVVGLRVVPSYMEYLTVKDLIARVAAEHDRQTDTVTDLRTRLGKLLTTNQIYDTRIEDIAIYRERGVIVIDASYEKRFPLFWILDGVIVFDDLVAETASMSRT
;
A
#
# COMPACT_ATOMS: atom_id res chain seq x y z
N MET A 1 55.22 -20.92 64.54
CA MET A 1 54.19 -19.87 64.60
C MET A 1 53.93 -19.36 63.21
N GLN A 2 52.94 -19.90 62.49
CA GLN A 2 52.64 -19.69 61.12
C GLN A 2 51.41 -18.79 61.02
N THR A 3 51.54 -17.57 60.57
CA THR A 3 50.45 -16.65 60.33
C THR A 3 49.97 -16.86 58.90
N LYS A 4 48.75 -17.43 58.73
CA LYS A 4 48.10 -17.73 57.51
C LYS A 4 47.43 -16.44 56.96
N HIS A 5 48.02 -15.80 55.94
CA HIS A 5 47.40 -14.70 55.22
C HIS A 5 46.30 -15.25 54.33
N SER A 6 45.07 -14.99 54.74
CA SER A 6 43.88 -15.26 53.93
C SER A 6 43.75 -14.14 52.88
N ALA A 7 44.05 -14.44 51.62
CA ALA A 7 43.78 -13.54 50.52
C ALA A 7 42.29 -13.50 50.24
N ARG A 8 41.64 -12.40 50.62
CA ARG A 8 40.27 -12.09 50.16
C ARG A 8 40.31 -11.77 48.65
N ARG A 9 39.86 -12.71 47.83
CA ARG A 9 39.47 -12.44 46.45
C ARG A 9 38.25 -11.54 46.48
N SER A 10 38.42 -10.26 46.15
CA SER A 10 37.32 -9.38 45.82
C SER A 10 36.82 -9.79 44.43
N ILE A 11 35.69 -10.40 44.37
CA ILE A 11 34.97 -10.63 43.15
C ILE A 11 34.36 -9.27 42.78
N ASN A 12 35.06 -8.53 41.92
CA ASN A 12 34.46 -7.41 41.21
C ASN A 12 33.43 -8.00 40.25
N ALA A 13 32.20 -8.14 40.69
CA ALA A 13 31.06 -8.26 39.79
C ALA A 13 30.96 -6.94 39.04
N GLY A 14 31.59 -6.90 37.90
CA GLY A 14 31.37 -5.83 36.91
C GLY A 14 29.90 -5.91 36.52
N THR A 15 29.06 -5.13 37.16
CA THR A 15 27.76 -4.79 36.63
C THR A 15 28.04 -4.05 35.34
N SER A 16 27.93 -4.75 34.19
CA SER A 16 27.79 -4.14 32.90
C SER A 16 26.48 -3.35 32.96
N ALA A 17 26.55 -2.13 33.47
CA ALA A 17 25.51 -1.16 33.20
C ALA A 17 25.47 -1.08 31.69
N ALA A 18 24.46 -1.69 31.07
CA ALA A 18 24.11 -1.48 29.68
C ALA A 18 23.89 0.03 29.57
N GLY A 19 24.98 0.75 29.26
CA GLY A 19 24.96 2.20 29.10
C GLY A 19 23.93 2.53 28.04
N PHE A 20 22.86 3.14 28.48
CA PHE A 20 21.82 3.66 27.61
C PHE A 20 22.49 4.65 26.67
N ASN A 21 22.93 4.16 25.53
CA ASN A 21 23.66 4.96 24.58
C ASN A 21 22.68 5.89 23.87
N VAL A 22 22.67 7.16 24.23
CA VAL A 22 21.80 8.20 23.66
C VAL A 22 21.88 8.18 22.14
N TRP A 23 23.04 7.90 21.55
CA TRP A 23 23.19 7.75 20.11
C TRP A 23 22.38 6.59 19.54
N THR A 24 22.43 5.43 20.13
CA THR A 24 21.67 4.26 19.69
C THR A 24 20.18 4.52 19.77
N VAL A 25 19.72 5.16 20.83
CA VAL A 25 18.30 5.52 21.00
C VAL A 25 17.87 6.53 19.97
N SER A 26 18.67 7.56 19.73
CA SER A 26 18.37 8.60 18.73
C SER A 26 18.29 8.01 17.32
N ILE A 27 19.21 7.13 16.96
CA ILE A 27 19.20 6.44 15.65
C ILE A 27 17.94 5.55 15.51
N ASN A 28 17.60 4.75 16.52
CA ASN A 28 16.41 3.92 16.49
C ASN A 28 15.13 4.76 16.41
N LEU A 29 15.06 5.87 17.14
CA LEU A 29 13.93 6.79 17.09
C LEU A 29 13.80 7.43 15.70
N LEU A 30 14.90 7.80 15.07
CA LEU A 30 14.93 8.31 13.71
C LEU A 30 14.39 7.27 12.71
N PHE A 31 14.89 6.03 12.76
CA PHE A 31 14.37 4.95 11.90
C PHE A 31 12.89 4.69 12.13
N LEU A 32 12.44 4.65 13.37
CA LEU A 32 11.04 4.46 13.71
C LEU A 32 10.17 5.60 13.14
N SER A 33 10.65 6.83 13.23
CA SER A 33 9.95 8.01 12.66
C SER A 33 9.82 7.92 11.14
N ILE A 34 10.87 7.48 10.45
CA ILE A 34 10.85 7.28 8.99
C ILE A 34 9.83 6.20 8.62
N ILE A 35 9.86 5.06 9.29
CA ILE A 35 8.89 3.96 9.05
C ILE A 35 7.46 4.45 9.29
N LEU A 36 7.23 5.20 10.35
CA LEU A 36 5.91 5.75 10.67
C LEU A 36 5.41 6.69 9.57
N VAL A 37 6.25 7.62 9.12
CA VAL A 37 5.88 8.59 8.07
C VAL A 37 5.58 7.88 6.75
N VAL A 38 6.43 6.92 6.35
CA VAL A 38 6.22 6.13 5.14
C VAL A 38 4.93 5.31 5.26
N GLY A 39 4.72 4.64 6.40
CA GLY A 39 3.51 3.86 6.66
C GLY A 39 2.23 4.70 6.56
N LEU A 40 2.21 5.87 7.21
CA LEU A 40 1.06 6.79 7.16
C LEU A 40 0.75 7.30 5.75
N ARG A 41 1.73 7.33 4.85
CA ARG A 41 1.53 7.75 3.46
C ARG A 41 1.14 6.58 2.55
N VAL A 42 1.73 5.41 2.75
CA VAL A 42 1.51 4.24 1.89
C VAL A 42 0.18 3.56 2.19
N VAL A 43 -0.17 3.42 3.48
CA VAL A 43 -1.39 2.70 3.90
C VAL A 43 -2.67 3.25 3.26
N PRO A 44 -2.96 4.56 3.28
CA PRO A 44 -4.18 5.07 2.66
C PRO A 44 -4.20 4.82 1.15
N SER A 45 -3.06 4.96 0.45
CA SER A 45 -2.96 4.67 -0.98
C SER A 45 -3.22 3.20 -1.30
N TYR A 46 -2.75 2.29 -0.44
CA TYR A 46 -3.01 0.86 -0.59
C TYR A 46 -4.48 0.50 -0.34
N MET A 47 -5.11 1.12 0.65
CA MET A 47 -6.54 0.94 0.92
C MET A 47 -7.41 1.44 -0.24
N GLU A 48 -7.05 2.57 -0.83
CA GLU A 48 -7.72 3.10 -2.01
C GLU A 48 -7.59 2.15 -3.21
N TYR A 49 -6.39 1.63 -3.46
CA TYR A 49 -6.13 0.61 -4.48
C TYR A 49 -7.05 -0.61 -4.32
N LEU A 50 -7.16 -1.18 -3.11
CA LEU A 50 -8.03 -2.32 -2.84
C LEU A 50 -9.51 -1.98 -3.11
N THR A 51 -9.94 -0.78 -2.77
CA THR A 51 -11.30 -0.32 -3.02
C THR A 51 -11.56 -0.16 -4.52
N VAL A 52 -10.65 0.45 -5.27
CA VAL A 52 -10.77 0.57 -6.74
C VAL A 52 -10.82 -0.81 -7.38
N LYS A 53 -9.98 -1.73 -6.96
CA LYS A 53 -9.97 -3.12 -7.45
C LYS A 53 -11.32 -3.81 -7.23
N ASP A 54 -11.93 -3.68 -6.06
CA ASP A 54 -13.25 -4.23 -5.76
C ASP A 54 -14.34 -3.57 -6.62
N LEU A 55 -14.29 -2.25 -6.80
CA LEU A 55 -15.26 -1.52 -7.59
C LEU A 55 -15.23 -1.91 -9.08
N ILE A 56 -14.06 -2.00 -9.69
CA ILE A 56 -13.95 -2.41 -11.09
C ILE A 56 -14.38 -3.86 -11.29
N ALA A 57 -14.03 -4.76 -10.37
CA ALA A 57 -14.47 -6.15 -10.40
C ALA A 57 -16.00 -6.26 -10.31
N ARG A 58 -16.62 -5.48 -9.42
CA ARG A 58 -18.08 -5.44 -9.25
C ARG A 58 -18.76 -4.90 -10.49
N VAL A 59 -18.31 -3.78 -11.05
CA VAL A 59 -18.88 -3.22 -12.27
C VAL A 59 -18.75 -4.18 -13.46
N ALA A 60 -17.61 -4.87 -13.57
CA ALA A 60 -17.39 -5.88 -14.60
C ALA A 60 -18.31 -7.10 -14.43
N ALA A 61 -18.56 -7.54 -13.18
CA ALA A 61 -19.43 -8.67 -12.88
C ALA A 61 -20.92 -8.36 -13.08
N GLU A 62 -21.34 -7.12 -12.77
CA GLU A 62 -22.73 -6.67 -12.90
C GLU A 62 -23.09 -6.20 -14.31
N HIS A 63 -22.15 -6.25 -15.26
CA HIS A 63 -22.37 -5.81 -16.62
C HIS A 63 -23.37 -6.67 -17.37
N ASP A 64 -24.44 -6.04 -17.88
CA ASP A 64 -25.37 -6.66 -18.82
C ASP A 64 -24.95 -6.37 -20.26
N ARG A 65 -24.57 -7.40 -20.99
CA ARG A 65 -24.07 -7.30 -22.36
C ARG A 65 -25.10 -6.83 -23.37
N GLN A 66 -26.37 -7.03 -23.08
CA GLN A 66 -27.44 -6.70 -24.00
C GLN A 66 -27.83 -5.22 -23.91
N THR A 67 -27.66 -4.63 -22.74
CA THR A 67 -28.15 -3.29 -22.45
C THR A 67 -27.04 -2.28 -22.15
N ASP A 68 -25.94 -2.71 -21.54
CA ASP A 68 -24.89 -1.80 -21.08
C ASP A 68 -23.85 -1.49 -22.17
N THR A 69 -23.55 -0.21 -22.31
CA THR A 69 -22.48 0.28 -23.19
C THR A 69 -21.21 0.61 -22.39
N VAL A 70 -20.09 0.83 -23.08
CA VAL A 70 -18.85 1.34 -22.45
C VAL A 70 -19.12 2.65 -21.72
N THR A 71 -20.00 3.51 -22.26
CA THR A 71 -20.37 4.78 -21.63
C THR A 71 -21.15 4.57 -20.33
N ASP A 72 -22.03 3.58 -20.28
CA ASP A 72 -22.81 3.27 -19.09
C ASP A 72 -21.91 2.75 -17.97
N LEU A 73 -20.96 1.85 -18.30
CA LEU A 73 -19.95 1.37 -17.34
C LEU A 73 -19.09 2.53 -16.82
N ARG A 74 -18.64 3.40 -17.69
CA ARG A 74 -17.86 4.59 -17.32
C ARG A 74 -18.64 5.48 -16.36
N THR A 75 -19.91 5.75 -16.64
CA THR A 75 -20.78 6.57 -15.80
C THR A 75 -21.03 5.90 -14.44
N ARG A 76 -21.29 4.60 -14.43
CA ARG A 76 -21.50 3.81 -13.20
C ARG A 76 -20.24 3.81 -12.36
N LEU A 77 -19.07 3.52 -12.95
CA LEU A 77 -17.80 3.52 -12.24
C LEU A 77 -17.45 4.90 -11.69
N GLY A 78 -17.62 5.97 -12.46
CA GLY A 78 -17.42 7.35 -12.00
C GLY A 78 -18.29 7.71 -10.79
N LYS A 79 -19.57 7.28 -10.81
CA LYS A 79 -20.45 7.43 -9.64
C LYS A 79 -19.93 6.69 -8.42
N LEU A 80 -19.48 5.45 -8.59
CA LEU A 80 -18.96 4.63 -7.49
C LEU A 80 -17.67 5.22 -6.91
N LEU A 81 -16.75 5.70 -7.74
CA LEU A 81 -15.54 6.39 -7.28
C LEU A 81 -15.91 7.60 -6.41
N THR A 82 -16.81 8.46 -6.89
CA THR A 82 -17.26 9.64 -6.14
C THR A 82 -17.98 9.27 -4.84
N THR A 83 -18.85 8.25 -4.86
CA THR A 83 -19.60 7.80 -3.68
C THR A 83 -18.68 7.21 -2.60
N ASN A 84 -17.60 6.53 -3.02
CA ASN A 84 -16.60 5.97 -2.11
C ASN A 84 -15.49 6.95 -1.75
N GLN A 85 -15.63 8.22 -2.13
CA GLN A 85 -14.67 9.31 -1.83
C GLN A 85 -13.26 9.01 -2.36
N ILE A 86 -13.18 8.35 -3.51
CA ILE A 86 -11.93 8.07 -4.20
C ILE A 86 -11.65 9.26 -5.12
N TYR A 87 -10.65 10.06 -4.77
CA TYR A 87 -10.30 11.29 -5.49
C TYR A 87 -8.96 11.19 -6.22
N ASP A 88 -8.13 10.26 -5.83
CA ASP A 88 -6.79 10.07 -6.41
C ASP A 88 -6.86 9.33 -7.77
N THR A 89 -7.83 8.42 -7.91
CA THR A 89 -8.11 7.71 -9.17
C THR A 89 -9.27 8.38 -9.88
N ARG A 90 -9.01 8.99 -11.03
CA ARG A 90 -10.02 9.67 -11.84
C ARG A 90 -10.59 8.71 -12.88
N ILE A 91 -11.86 8.91 -13.22
CA ILE A 91 -12.49 8.07 -14.26
C ILE A 91 -11.83 8.28 -15.64
N GLU A 92 -11.21 9.44 -15.87
CA GLU A 92 -10.47 9.74 -17.09
C GLU A 92 -9.18 8.91 -17.22
N ASP A 93 -8.58 8.52 -16.09
CA ASP A 93 -7.37 7.72 -16.03
C ASP A 93 -7.65 6.23 -16.23
N ILE A 94 -8.92 5.82 -16.18
CA ILE A 94 -9.35 4.44 -16.36
C ILE A 94 -9.68 4.20 -17.83
N ALA A 95 -8.95 3.30 -18.47
CA ALA A 95 -9.23 2.86 -19.81
C ALA A 95 -10.36 1.82 -19.81
N ILE A 96 -11.45 2.12 -20.51
CA ILE A 96 -12.57 1.19 -20.72
C ILE A 96 -12.72 0.99 -22.21
N TYR A 97 -12.45 -0.21 -22.68
CA TYR A 97 -12.50 -0.55 -24.09
C TYR A 97 -13.08 -1.94 -24.32
N ARG A 98 -13.46 -2.20 -25.57
CA ARG A 98 -13.97 -3.52 -25.96
C ARG A 98 -12.90 -4.27 -26.74
N GLU A 99 -12.56 -5.45 -26.29
CA GLU A 99 -11.64 -6.35 -26.95
C GLU A 99 -12.27 -7.74 -27.09
N ARG A 100 -12.27 -8.29 -28.31
CA ARG A 100 -12.81 -9.65 -28.61
C ARG A 100 -14.23 -9.90 -28.09
N GLY A 101 -15.06 -8.86 -28.02
CA GLY A 101 -16.45 -8.97 -27.53
C GLY A 101 -16.60 -8.91 -26.01
N VAL A 102 -15.50 -8.69 -25.29
CA VAL A 102 -15.45 -8.47 -23.84
C VAL A 102 -15.14 -7.01 -23.59
N ILE A 103 -15.72 -6.41 -22.54
CA ILE A 103 -15.28 -5.08 -22.09
C ILE A 103 -14.21 -5.26 -21.05
N VAL A 104 -13.09 -4.59 -21.28
CA VAL A 104 -11.93 -4.53 -20.38
C VAL A 104 -11.94 -3.18 -19.68
N ILE A 105 -11.83 -3.23 -18.35
CA ILE A 105 -11.68 -2.05 -17.50
C ILE A 105 -10.25 -2.12 -16.94
N ASP A 106 -9.40 -1.21 -17.39
CA ASP A 106 -8.01 -1.11 -16.98
C ASP A 106 -7.80 0.19 -16.20
N ALA A 107 -7.59 0.05 -14.92
CA ALA A 107 -7.33 1.14 -14.00
C ALA A 107 -5.88 1.12 -13.48
N SER A 108 -4.97 0.53 -14.25
CA SER A 108 -3.55 0.51 -13.90
C SER A 108 -2.97 1.92 -13.89
N TYR A 109 -2.32 2.30 -12.81
CA TYR A 109 -1.75 3.64 -12.66
C TYR A 109 -0.50 3.64 -11.77
N GLU A 110 0.29 4.70 -11.94
CA GLU A 110 1.43 4.98 -11.08
C GLU A 110 1.10 6.13 -10.13
N LYS A 111 1.26 5.91 -8.84
CA LYS A 111 1.12 6.95 -7.84
C LYS A 111 2.48 7.40 -7.35
N ARG A 112 2.77 8.69 -7.55
CA ARG A 112 3.97 9.35 -7.02
C ARG A 112 3.62 10.12 -5.77
N PHE A 113 4.45 10.01 -4.74
CA PHE A 113 4.31 10.77 -3.51
C PHE A 113 5.67 11.22 -3.00
N PRO A 114 5.79 12.46 -2.54
CA PRO A 114 7.05 12.94 -1.98
C PRO A 114 7.30 12.24 -0.65
N LEU A 115 8.40 11.51 -0.56
CA LEU A 115 8.88 10.89 0.69
C LEU A 115 9.66 11.90 1.52
N PHE A 116 10.62 12.55 0.87
CA PHE A 116 11.46 13.60 1.42
C PHE A 116 11.73 14.63 0.33
N TRP A 117 12.32 15.76 0.71
CA TRP A 117 12.64 16.87 -0.19
C TRP A 117 13.28 16.47 -1.54
N ILE A 118 14.06 15.38 -1.57
CA ILE A 118 14.84 14.95 -2.75
C ILE A 118 14.39 13.56 -3.28
N LEU A 119 13.50 12.85 -2.58
CA LEU A 119 13.08 11.48 -2.90
C LEU A 119 11.59 11.41 -3.08
N ASP A 120 11.18 10.98 -4.28
CA ASP A 120 9.80 10.61 -4.56
C ASP A 120 9.67 9.09 -4.52
N GLY A 121 8.65 8.61 -3.83
CA GLY A 121 8.21 7.23 -3.89
C GLY A 121 7.25 7.05 -5.07
N VAL A 122 7.39 5.94 -5.79
CA VAL A 122 6.46 5.54 -6.86
C VAL A 122 5.90 4.18 -6.49
N ILE A 123 4.58 4.10 -6.43
CA ILE A 123 3.86 2.83 -6.32
C ILE A 123 3.20 2.58 -7.68
N VAL A 124 3.50 1.44 -8.26
CA VAL A 124 2.91 0.99 -9.53
C VAL A 124 1.82 -0.03 -9.20
N PHE A 125 0.62 0.24 -9.68
CA PHE A 125 -0.52 -0.67 -9.59
C PHE A 125 -0.83 -1.13 -11.02
N ASP A 126 -0.31 -2.28 -11.42
CA ASP A 126 -0.40 -2.84 -12.77
C ASP A 126 -1.35 -4.04 -12.89
N ASP A 127 -1.97 -4.47 -11.80
CA ASP A 127 -2.92 -5.57 -11.75
C ASP A 127 -4.40 -5.14 -11.59
N LEU A 128 -4.69 -3.85 -11.84
CA LEU A 128 -6.04 -3.27 -11.78
C LEU A 128 -6.80 -3.46 -13.10
N VAL A 129 -6.85 -4.69 -13.60
CA VAL A 129 -7.57 -5.04 -14.82
C VAL A 129 -8.74 -5.96 -14.48
N ALA A 130 -9.94 -5.62 -14.93
CA ALA A 130 -11.11 -6.46 -14.83
C ALA A 130 -11.75 -6.64 -16.22
N GLU A 131 -12.10 -7.87 -16.52
CA GLU A 131 -12.79 -8.23 -17.74
C GLU A 131 -14.23 -8.63 -17.44
N THR A 132 -15.17 -8.17 -18.26
CA THR A 132 -16.54 -8.68 -18.19
C THR A 132 -16.57 -10.13 -18.67
N ALA A 133 -17.33 -11.00 -18.00
CA ALA A 133 -17.32 -12.42 -18.30
C ALA A 133 -17.54 -12.71 -19.80
N SER A 134 -16.66 -13.52 -20.41
CA SER A 134 -16.87 -14.00 -21.78
C SER A 134 -18.00 -15.03 -21.79
N MET A 135 -18.94 -14.99 -22.75
CA MET A 135 -19.81 -16.14 -22.97
C MET A 135 -18.91 -17.31 -23.40
N SER A 136 -18.74 -18.32 -22.54
CA SER A 136 -18.39 -19.62 -23.04
C SER A 136 -19.57 -20.11 -23.88
N ARG A 137 -19.41 -20.15 -25.21
CA ARG A 137 -20.30 -20.93 -26.04
C ARG A 137 -20.13 -22.38 -25.64
N THR A 138 -21.12 -22.92 -25.01
CA THR A 138 -21.32 -24.36 -24.95
C THR A 138 -21.84 -24.81 -26.30
#